data_bdc5c7b526058d92edc1c9929a9584ee
#
_entry.id   bdc5c7b526058d92edc1c9929a9584ee
#
_cell.length_a   1.000
_cell.length_b   1.000
_cell.length_c   1.000
_cell.angle_alpha   90.00
_cell.angle_beta   90.00
_cell.angle_gamma   90.00
#
_symmetry.space_group_name_H-M   'P 1'
#
loop_
_entity.id
_entity.type
_entity.pdbx_description
1 polymer ?
#
loop_
_entity_poly.entity_id
_entity_poly.type
_entity_poly.pdbx_seq_one_letter_code
_entity_poly.pdbx_strand_id
1 'polypeptide(L)'
;MGKLKTVQEGHQVSPFNEERYRLLIDSITDYAIYMLDPKGHIASWNPGARRFKGFEESEILGQHFSRFYTEEDRLDHLPERALRIAGAEGRFENEGWRVRKDGSRFWAHVIIDPIRDGDGQLLGFAKVTRDLTERRNAEADLKRSERQFEVLVQGVSDYALYMLDGKGNVSNWNHGAEHIKGYRAEEIVGEHFSTFYTV
;
A
#
# COMPACT_ATOMS: atom_id res chain seq x y z
N MET A 1 40.35 -6.97 51.05
CA MET A 1 38.98 -7.42 50.71
C MET A 1 38.20 -6.15 50.30
N GLY A 2 38.25 -5.79 49.02
CA GLY A 2 37.53 -4.66 48.43
C GLY A 2 36.33 -5.20 47.65
N LYS A 3 35.11 -4.83 48.08
CA LYS A 3 33.86 -5.13 47.35
C LYS A 3 33.75 -4.24 46.14
N LEU A 4 33.85 -4.78 44.95
CA LEU A 4 33.44 -4.14 43.70
C LEU A 4 31.91 -3.95 43.75
N LYS A 5 31.44 -2.69 43.79
CA LYS A 5 30.06 -2.34 43.52
C LYS A 5 29.86 -2.37 42.01
N THR A 6 29.09 -3.31 41.53
CA THR A 6 28.55 -3.32 40.15
C THR A 6 27.53 -2.19 40.08
N VAL A 7 27.85 -1.13 39.36
CA VAL A 7 26.91 -0.07 38.98
C VAL A 7 26.12 -0.62 37.79
N GLN A 8 24.86 -0.96 37.99
CA GLN A 8 23.91 -1.14 36.92
C GLN A 8 23.60 0.25 36.36
N GLU A 9 24.22 0.59 35.23
CA GLU A 9 23.78 1.71 34.40
C GLU A 9 22.47 1.35 33.72
N GLY A 10 21.35 1.65 34.34
CA GLY A 10 20.07 1.75 33.67
C GLY A 10 20.17 2.86 32.63
N HIS A 11 19.99 2.52 31.36
CA HIS A 11 19.87 3.51 30.28
C HIS A 11 18.60 4.33 30.54
N GLN A 12 18.72 5.40 31.33
CA GLN A 12 17.73 6.47 31.36
C GLN A 12 17.84 7.20 30.02
N VAL A 13 16.89 6.98 29.14
CA VAL A 13 16.73 7.78 27.92
C VAL A 13 16.53 9.23 28.39
N SER A 14 17.45 10.13 28.01
CA SER A 14 17.37 11.54 28.37
C SER A 14 16.03 12.11 27.84
N PRO A 15 15.31 12.94 28.63
CA PRO A 15 14.07 13.61 28.15
C PRO A 15 14.24 14.34 26.84
N PHE A 16 15.44 14.84 26.55
CA PHE A 16 15.81 15.45 25.27
C PHE A 16 15.76 14.46 24.09
N ASN A 17 16.04 13.18 24.30
CA ASN A 17 15.95 12.17 23.25
C ASN A 17 14.50 11.75 22.99
N GLU A 18 13.66 11.61 24.02
CA GLU A 18 12.24 11.29 23.87
C GLU A 18 11.49 12.35 23.05
N GLU A 19 11.74 13.64 23.35
CA GLU A 19 11.14 14.74 22.60
C GLU A 19 11.55 14.73 21.11
N ARG A 20 12.82 14.45 20.82
CA ARG A 20 13.31 14.35 19.43
C ARG A 20 12.68 13.20 18.66
N TYR A 21 12.53 12.03 19.28
CA TYR A 21 11.84 10.89 18.64
C TYR A 21 10.37 11.20 18.39
N ARG A 22 9.69 11.85 19.32
CA ARG A 22 8.32 12.30 19.15
C ARG A 22 8.21 13.27 17.98
N LEU A 23 9.03 14.31 17.92
CA LEU A 23 9.06 15.28 16.83
C LEU A 23 9.33 14.61 15.46
N LEU A 24 10.23 13.61 15.43
CA LEU A 24 10.50 12.84 14.21
C LEU A 24 9.23 12.11 13.74
N ILE A 25 8.57 11.37 14.63
CA ILE A 25 7.34 10.63 14.29
C ILE A 25 6.21 11.59 13.91
N ASP A 26 6.09 12.73 14.59
CA ASP A 26 5.07 13.75 14.34
C ASP A 26 5.28 14.47 13.00
N SER A 27 6.52 14.55 12.51
CA SER A 27 6.82 15.11 11.19
C SER A 27 6.40 14.21 10.02
N ILE A 28 6.17 12.92 10.28
CA ILE A 28 5.76 11.94 9.27
C ILE A 28 4.24 11.97 9.13
N THR A 29 3.74 12.72 8.15
CA THR A 29 2.30 12.90 7.92
C THR A 29 1.70 11.98 6.86
N ASP A 30 2.54 11.32 6.04
CA ASP A 30 2.10 10.44 4.96
C ASP A 30 1.93 8.98 5.38
N TYR A 31 2.16 8.70 6.65
CA TYR A 31 1.99 7.39 7.27
C TYR A 31 1.24 7.50 8.59
N ALA A 32 0.28 6.63 8.81
CA ALA A 32 -0.28 6.42 10.14
C ALA A 32 0.68 5.52 10.92
N ILE A 33 1.34 6.07 11.94
CA ILE A 33 2.30 5.38 12.79
C ILE A 33 1.79 5.42 14.23
N TYR A 34 1.62 4.27 14.85
CA TYR A 34 1.16 4.17 16.22
C TYR A 34 1.58 2.85 16.87
N MET A 35 1.68 2.88 18.19
CA MET A 35 1.98 1.72 19.02
C MET A 35 0.68 1.04 19.46
N LEU A 36 0.77 -0.27 19.59
CA LEU A 36 -0.24 -1.12 20.21
C LEU A 36 0.35 -1.77 21.47
N ASP A 37 -0.45 -1.95 22.51
CA ASP A 37 -0.10 -2.83 23.60
C ASP A 37 -0.08 -4.31 23.13
N PRO A 38 0.39 -5.27 23.94
CA PRO A 38 0.41 -6.68 23.56
C PRO A 38 -0.97 -7.29 23.23
N LYS A 39 -2.05 -6.63 23.67
CA LYS A 39 -3.44 -7.05 23.41
C LYS A 39 -4.07 -6.33 22.22
N GLY A 40 -3.35 -5.40 21.57
CA GLY A 40 -3.84 -4.67 20.40
C GLY A 40 -4.58 -3.36 20.71
N HIS A 41 -4.49 -2.81 21.94
CA HIS A 41 -5.03 -1.49 22.22
C HIS A 41 -4.01 -0.41 21.81
N ILE A 42 -4.53 0.68 21.27
CA ILE A 42 -3.74 1.78 20.75
C ILE A 42 -3.12 2.57 21.91
N ALA A 43 -1.78 2.69 21.92
CA ALA A 43 -1.01 3.34 22.96
C ALA A 43 -0.39 4.68 22.54
N SER A 44 -0.29 4.96 21.23
CA SER A 44 0.15 6.25 20.70
C SER A 44 -0.55 6.57 19.38
N TRP A 45 -0.48 7.84 18.95
CA TRP A 45 -1.19 8.29 17.76
C TRP A 45 -0.47 9.46 17.10
N ASN A 46 0.10 9.29 15.89
CA ASN A 46 0.78 10.36 15.20
C ASN A 46 -0.19 11.23 14.35
N PRO A 47 0.23 12.44 13.90
CA PRO A 47 -0.58 13.29 13.03
C PRO A 47 -1.02 12.62 11.73
N GLY A 48 -0.19 11.74 11.15
CA GLY A 48 -0.56 10.95 9.98
C GLY A 48 -1.75 10.03 10.25
N ALA A 49 -1.75 9.34 11.40
CA ALA A 49 -2.87 8.48 11.79
C ALA A 49 -4.16 9.27 12.00
N ARG A 50 -4.08 10.47 12.61
CA ARG A 50 -5.21 11.39 12.72
C ARG A 50 -5.77 11.77 11.35
N ARG A 51 -4.90 12.20 10.43
CA ARG A 51 -5.26 12.63 9.07
C ARG A 51 -5.94 11.50 8.28
N PHE A 52 -5.37 10.30 8.27
CA PHE A 52 -5.88 9.21 7.44
C PHE A 52 -7.10 8.51 8.03
N LYS A 53 -7.15 8.38 9.35
CA LYS A 53 -8.23 7.60 9.99
C LYS A 53 -9.34 8.46 10.54
N GLY A 54 -9.12 9.79 10.67
CA GLY A 54 -10.13 10.76 11.09
C GLY A 54 -10.45 10.77 12.58
N PHE A 55 -9.64 10.11 13.43
CA PHE A 55 -9.80 10.09 14.88
C PHE A 55 -8.80 11.02 15.55
N GLU A 56 -9.25 11.80 16.52
CA GLU A 56 -8.37 12.48 17.44
C GLU A 56 -7.72 11.49 18.41
N GLU A 57 -6.53 11.83 18.92
CA GLU A 57 -5.79 10.98 19.86
C GLU A 57 -6.64 10.61 21.07
N SER A 58 -7.31 11.59 21.68
CA SER A 58 -8.17 11.40 22.85
C SER A 58 -9.37 10.45 22.62
N GLU A 59 -9.81 10.26 21.38
CA GLU A 59 -10.91 9.38 21.03
C GLU A 59 -10.47 7.93 20.81
N ILE A 60 -9.19 7.75 20.49
CA ILE A 60 -8.70 6.48 19.96
C ILE A 60 -7.76 5.73 20.89
N LEU A 61 -7.05 6.42 21.79
CA LEU A 61 -6.18 5.79 22.78
C LEU A 61 -6.97 4.79 23.62
N GLY A 62 -6.38 3.63 23.88
CA GLY A 62 -7.01 2.53 24.62
C GLY A 62 -8.07 1.74 23.83
N GLN A 63 -8.45 2.17 22.62
CA GLN A 63 -9.37 1.41 21.77
C GLN A 63 -8.61 0.29 21.05
N HIS A 64 -9.28 -0.83 20.82
CA HIS A 64 -8.68 -1.94 20.08
C HIS A 64 -8.56 -1.62 18.59
N PHE A 65 -7.43 -1.91 17.97
CA PHE A 65 -7.11 -1.55 16.58
C PHE A 65 -7.96 -2.28 15.53
N SER A 66 -8.67 -3.35 15.91
CA SER A 66 -9.62 -4.07 15.04
C SER A 66 -10.73 -3.19 14.48
N ARG A 67 -11.02 -2.05 15.12
CA ARG A 67 -12.02 -1.10 14.64
C ARG A 67 -11.72 -0.51 13.26
N PHE A 68 -10.47 -0.58 12.79
CA PHE A 68 -10.08 -0.15 11.45
C PHE A 68 -10.22 -1.24 10.38
N TYR A 69 -10.62 -2.42 10.77
CA TYR A 69 -10.86 -3.53 9.86
C TYR A 69 -12.32 -3.56 9.39
N THR A 70 -12.54 -4.11 8.21
CA THR A 70 -13.90 -4.37 7.73
C THR A 70 -14.59 -5.39 8.62
N GLU A 71 -15.91 -5.49 8.51
CA GLU A 71 -16.67 -6.49 9.27
C GLU A 71 -16.26 -7.91 8.87
N GLU A 72 -16.04 -8.12 7.56
CA GLU A 72 -15.57 -9.40 7.02
C GLU A 72 -14.22 -9.80 7.64
N ASP A 73 -13.24 -8.88 7.63
CA ASP A 73 -11.91 -9.14 8.22
C ASP A 73 -11.97 -9.42 9.72
N ARG A 74 -12.90 -8.78 10.44
CA ARG A 74 -13.10 -9.02 11.89
C ARG A 74 -13.73 -10.38 12.15
N LEU A 75 -14.73 -10.78 11.35
CA LEU A 75 -15.34 -12.11 11.43
C LEU A 75 -14.33 -13.23 11.10
N ASP A 76 -13.38 -12.95 10.21
CA ASP A 76 -12.29 -13.85 9.87
C ASP A 76 -11.10 -13.80 10.86
N HIS A 77 -11.25 -13.08 11.98
CA HIS A 77 -10.22 -12.92 13.01
C HIS A 77 -8.87 -12.43 12.48
N LEU A 78 -8.86 -11.63 11.39
CA LEU A 78 -7.64 -11.12 10.79
C LEU A 78 -6.83 -10.23 11.76
N PRO A 79 -7.43 -9.34 12.59
CA PRO A 79 -6.68 -8.55 13.54
C PRO A 79 -5.87 -9.39 14.55
N GLU A 80 -6.50 -10.39 15.15
CA GLU A 80 -5.87 -11.28 16.13
C GLU A 80 -4.79 -12.15 15.48
N ARG A 81 -5.06 -12.66 14.27
CA ARG A 81 -4.10 -13.40 13.47
C ARG A 81 -2.88 -12.55 13.11
N ALA A 82 -3.07 -11.26 12.79
CA ALA A 82 -1.99 -10.34 12.46
C ALA A 82 -1.03 -10.13 13.64
N LEU A 83 -1.54 -9.90 14.86
CA LEU A 83 -0.70 -9.78 16.06
C LEU A 83 0.02 -11.08 16.40
N ARG A 84 -0.66 -12.21 16.26
CA ARG A 84 -0.06 -13.52 16.51
C ARG A 84 1.11 -13.80 15.56
N ILE A 85 0.93 -13.53 14.25
CA ILE A 85 1.98 -13.68 13.23
C ILE A 85 3.13 -12.71 13.52
N ALA A 86 2.86 -11.43 13.75
CA ALA A 86 3.88 -10.45 14.08
C ALA A 86 4.69 -10.85 15.32
N GLY A 87 4.02 -11.32 16.37
CA GLY A 87 4.67 -11.76 17.60
C GLY A 87 5.53 -13.00 17.45
N ALA A 88 5.12 -13.96 16.60
CA ALA A 88 5.80 -15.22 16.39
C ALA A 88 6.91 -15.16 15.32
N GLU A 89 6.64 -14.46 14.21
CA GLU A 89 7.51 -14.43 13.03
C GLU A 89 8.34 -13.14 12.93
N GLY A 90 8.10 -12.16 13.83
CA GLY A 90 8.82 -10.90 13.86
C GLY A 90 8.22 -9.81 12.99
N ARG A 91 7.24 -10.14 12.12
CA ARG A 91 6.59 -9.18 11.23
C ARG A 91 5.27 -9.71 10.69
N PHE A 92 4.29 -8.84 10.55
CA PHE A 92 3.11 -9.05 9.71
C PHE A 92 3.01 -7.93 8.69
N GLU A 93 2.84 -8.30 7.43
CA GLU A 93 2.66 -7.34 6.32
C GLU A 93 1.49 -7.79 5.46
N ASN A 94 0.59 -6.85 5.13
CA ASN A 94 -0.62 -7.14 4.37
C ASN A 94 -1.14 -5.89 3.67
N GLU A 95 -1.71 -6.07 2.48
CA GLU A 95 -2.56 -5.06 1.86
C GLU A 95 -4.03 -5.47 1.98
N GLY A 96 -4.91 -4.49 2.24
CA GLY A 96 -6.33 -4.75 2.37
C GLY A 96 -7.15 -3.50 2.68
N TRP A 97 -8.47 -3.66 2.65
CA TRP A 97 -9.38 -2.60 3.00
C TRP A 97 -9.34 -2.27 4.49
N ARG A 98 -9.37 -0.99 4.79
CA ARG A 98 -9.50 -0.47 6.15
C ARG A 98 -10.60 0.58 6.20
N VAL A 99 -11.12 0.85 7.40
CA VAL A 99 -12.27 1.72 7.62
C VAL A 99 -11.82 2.96 8.40
N ARG A 100 -12.26 4.15 7.97
CA ARG A 100 -12.04 5.42 8.66
C ARG A 100 -13.16 5.68 9.67
N LYS A 101 -13.05 6.78 10.43
CA LYS A 101 -14.06 7.25 11.39
C LYS A 101 -15.42 7.50 10.74
N ASP A 102 -15.44 8.05 9.54
CA ASP A 102 -16.65 8.36 8.77
C ASP A 102 -17.28 7.15 8.08
N GLY A 103 -16.72 5.95 8.27
CA GLY A 103 -17.17 4.72 7.64
C GLY A 103 -16.64 4.50 6.22
N SER A 104 -15.94 5.45 5.63
CA SER A 104 -15.32 5.27 4.31
C SER A 104 -14.23 4.21 4.35
N ARG A 105 -14.05 3.50 3.22
CA ARG A 105 -13.01 2.47 3.08
C ARG A 105 -11.82 3.03 2.32
N PHE A 106 -10.62 2.59 2.66
CA PHE A 106 -9.39 2.89 1.95
C PHE A 106 -8.53 1.65 1.80
N TRP A 107 -7.79 1.57 0.71
CA TRP A 107 -6.84 0.47 0.49
C TRP A 107 -5.53 0.77 1.20
N ALA A 108 -5.17 -0.05 2.13
CA ALA A 108 -4.04 0.17 3.02
C ALA A 108 -2.96 -0.88 2.84
N HIS A 109 -1.71 -0.46 2.81
CA HIS A 109 -0.56 -1.29 3.10
C HIS A 109 -0.23 -1.16 4.58
N VAL A 110 -0.18 -2.29 5.28
CA VAL A 110 -0.04 -2.37 6.73
C VAL A 110 1.16 -3.22 7.09
N ILE A 111 1.99 -2.70 8.00
CA ILE A 111 3.09 -3.40 8.63
C ILE A 111 2.87 -3.38 10.14
N ILE A 112 3.09 -4.53 10.80
CA ILE A 112 3.05 -4.67 12.25
C ILE A 112 4.32 -5.41 12.66
N ASP A 113 5.18 -4.73 13.43
CA ASP A 113 6.43 -5.27 13.96
C ASP A 113 6.35 -5.33 15.49
N PRO A 114 6.80 -6.41 16.15
CA PRO A 114 6.80 -6.53 17.60
C PRO A 114 7.88 -5.63 18.20
N ILE A 115 7.54 -4.99 19.30
CA ILE A 115 8.48 -4.23 20.13
C ILE A 115 8.80 -5.11 21.34
N ARG A 116 10.10 -5.39 21.55
CA ARG A 116 10.60 -6.19 22.66
C ARG A 116 11.61 -5.41 23.49
N ASP A 117 11.70 -5.74 24.76
CA ASP A 117 12.77 -5.24 25.63
C ASP A 117 14.09 -6.00 25.42
N GLY A 118 15.11 -5.61 26.20
CA GLY A 118 16.44 -6.22 26.14
C GLY A 118 16.48 -7.72 26.54
N ASP A 119 15.47 -8.20 27.25
CA ASP A 119 15.31 -9.58 27.65
C ASP A 119 14.43 -10.40 26.67
N GLY A 120 13.95 -9.75 25.59
CA GLY A 120 13.11 -10.36 24.55
C GLY A 120 11.61 -10.41 24.90
N GLN A 121 11.19 -9.82 26.03
CA GLN A 121 9.79 -9.78 26.41
C GLN A 121 9.02 -8.83 25.47
N LEU A 122 7.82 -9.23 25.04
CA LEU A 122 6.97 -8.44 24.19
C LEU A 122 6.38 -7.25 24.98
N LEU A 123 6.74 -6.03 24.56
CA LEU A 123 6.20 -4.78 25.13
C LEU A 123 4.95 -4.31 24.36
N GLY A 124 4.80 -4.70 23.09
CA GLY A 124 3.73 -4.29 22.22
C GLY A 124 4.11 -4.41 20.75
N PHE A 125 3.47 -3.61 19.90
CA PHE A 125 3.73 -3.62 18.46
C PHE A 125 3.81 -2.19 17.92
N ALA A 126 4.72 -1.97 16.98
CA ALA A 126 4.70 -0.81 16.11
C ALA A 126 3.81 -1.11 14.90
N LYS A 127 2.86 -0.24 14.60
CA LYS A 127 2.01 -0.39 13.43
C LYS A 127 2.16 0.80 12.50
N VAL A 128 2.52 0.52 11.26
CA VAL A 128 2.63 1.48 10.17
C VAL A 128 1.55 1.18 9.13
N THR A 129 0.86 2.22 8.69
CA THR A 129 -0.16 2.08 7.65
C THR A 129 0.03 3.18 6.62
N ARG A 130 0.09 2.81 5.34
CA ARG A 130 0.09 3.71 4.20
C ARG A 130 -1.23 3.60 3.47
N ASP A 131 -1.82 4.73 3.10
CA ASP A 131 -2.98 4.76 2.22
C ASP A 131 -2.51 4.67 0.76
N LEU A 132 -2.99 3.66 0.05
CA LEU A 132 -2.68 3.41 -1.36
C LEU A 132 -3.90 3.66 -2.27
N THR A 133 -4.98 4.26 -1.76
CA THR A 133 -6.25 4.41 -2.49
C THR A 133 -6.08 5.25 -3.74
N GLU A 134 -5.41 6.39 -3.65
CA GLU A 134 -5.19 7.27 -4.80
C GLU A 134 -4.37 6.58 -5.88
N ARG A 135 -3.28 5.91 -5.50
CA ARG A 135 -2.45 5.16 -6.45
C ARG A 135 -3.25 4.07 -7.16
N ARG A 136 -4.01 3.28 -6.39
CA ARG A 136 -4.84 2.20 -6.94
C ARG A 136 -5.92 2.72 -7.88
N ASN A 137 -6.56 3.86 -7.54
CA ASN A 137 -7.56 4.49 -8.38
C ASN A 137 -6.94 5.00 -9.69
N ALA A 138 -5.80 5.69 -9.62
CA ALA A 138 -5.09 6.17 -10.81
C ALA A 138 -4.68 5.02 -11.75
N GLU A 139 -4.17 3.92 -11.21
CA GLU A 139 -3.83 2.72 -11.99
C GLU A 139 -5.09 2.08 -12.64
N ALA A 140 -6.20 2.05 -11.91
CA ALA A 140 -7.47 1.52 -12.42
C ALA A 140 -8.08 2.42 -13.51
N ASP A 141 -8.01 3.75 -13.33
CA ASP A 141 -8.52 4.72 -14.30
C ASP A 141 -7.67 4.69 -15.58
N LEU A 142 -6.36 4.56 -15.47
CA LEU A 142 -5.47 4.39 -16.63
C LEU A 142 -5.84 3.14 -17.42
N LYS A 143 -5.95 1.99 -16.77
CA LYS A 143 -6.35 0.73 -17.42
C LYS A 143 -7.74 0.81 -18.06
N ARG A 144 -8.67 1.52 -17.42
CA ARG A 144 -10.00 1.75 -17.98
C ARG A 144 -9.93 2.59 -19.25
N SER A 145 -9.15 3.66 -19.23
CA SER A 145 -8.96 4.55 -20.38
C SER A 145 -8.30 3.83 -21.54
N GLU A 146 -7.24 3.05 -21.29
CA GLU A 146 -6.57 2.23 -22.29
C GLU A 146 -7.55 1.24 -22.95
N ARG A 147 -8.34 0.54 -22.15
CA ARG A 147 -9.33 -0.42 -22.67
C ARG A 147 -10.44 0.28 -23.49
N GLN A 148 -10.92 1.44 -23.04
CA GLN A 148 -11.91 2.21 -23.78
C GLN A 148 -11.35 2.68 -25.13
N PHE A 149 -10.11 3.16 -25.14
CA PHE A 149 -9.42 3.55 -26.37
C PHE A 149 -9.27 2.38 -27.33
N GLU A 150 -8.84 1.22 -26.85
CA GLU A 150 -8.73 -0.01 -27.65
C GLU A 150 -10.06 -0.40 -28.28
N VAL A 151 -11.15 -0.40 -27.50
CA VAL A 151 -12.51 -0.71 -28.01
C VAL A 151 -12.93 0.30 -29.10
N LEU A 152 -12.66 1.58 -28.91
CA LEU A 152 -12.98 2.61 -29.90
C LEU A 152 -12.19 2.41 -31.20
N VAL A 153 -10.88 2.17 -31.10
CA VAL A 153 -10.01 1.94 -32.27
C VAL A 153 -10.40 0.67 -33.01
N GLN A 154 -10.72 -0.41 -32.30
CA GLN A 154 -11.18 -1.66 -32.91
C GLN A 154 -12.57 -1.54 -33.55
N GLY A 155 -13.44 -0.68 -33.02
CA GLY A 155 -14.79 -0.43 -33.54
C GLY A 155 -14.81 0.37 -34.86
N VAL A 156 -13.70 1.00 -35.25
CA VAL A 156 -13.59 1.71 -36.53
C VAL A 156 -13.28 0.73 -37.64
N SER A 157 -14.28 0.38 -38.46
CA SER A 157 -14.16 -0.58 -39.58
C SER A 157 -13.82 0.06 -40.92
N ASP A 158 -14.17 1.34 -41.10
CA ASP A 158 -14.06 2.05 -42.38
C ASP A 158 -12.68 2.71 -42.59
N TYR A 159 -11.82 2.62 -41.59
CA TYR A 159 -10.46 3.18 -41.62
C TYR A 159 -9.44 2.16 -41.11
N ALA A 160 -8.36 1.99 -41.87
CA ALA A 160 -7.21 1.21 -41.45
C ALA A 160 -6.38 2.05 -40.44
N LEU A 161 -6.53 1.76 -39.16
CA LEU A 161 -5.78 2.42 -38.07
C LEU A 161 -4.70 1.46 -37.57
N TYR A 162 -3.46 1.88 -37.66
CA TYR A 162 -2.32 1.13 -37.11
C TYR A 162 -1.22 2.09 -36.66
N MET A 163 -0.43 1.67 -35.69
CA MET A 163 0.71 2.41 -35.20
C MET A 163 2.02 1.76 -35.64
N LEU A 164 3.04 2.58 -35.77
CA LEU A 164 4.40 2.13 -36.08
C LEU A 164 5.30 2.41 -34.89
N ASP A 165 6.24 1.53 -34.63
CA ASP A 165 7.33 1.77 -33.71
C ASP A 165 8.39 2.73 -34.33
N GLY A 166 9.41 3.10 -33.54
CA GLY A 166 10.48 4.01 -33.99
C GLY A 166 11.35 3.44 -35.13
N LYS A 167 11.17 2.16 -35.50
CA LYS A 167 11.87 1.49 -36.61
C LYS A 167 10.98 1.30 -37.83
N GLY A 168 9.70 1.68 -37.73
CA GLY A 168 8.72 1.50 -38.79
C GLY A 168 8.02 0.15 -38.80
N ASN A 169 8.13 -0.64 -37.73
CA ASN A 169 7.37 -1.88 -37.64
C ASN A 169 5.97 -1.61 -37.10
N VAL A 170 5.00 -2.35 -37.57
CA VAL A 170 3.60 -2.28 -37.13
C VAL A 170 3.52 -2.74 -35.67
N SER A 171 3.00 -1.89 -34.76
CA SER A 171 2.88 -2.18 -33.34
C SER A 171 1.45 -2.49 -32.87
N ASN A 172 0.43 -2.05 -33.62
CA ASN A 172 -0.95 -2.46 -33.41
C ASN A 172 -1.70 -2.49 -34.75
N TRP A 173 -2.90 -3.10 -34.76
CA TRP A 173 -3.69 -3.33 -35.96
C TRP A 173 -5.17 -3.37 -35.62
N ASN A 174 -5.99 -2.47 -36.16
CA ASN A 174 -7.41 -2.49 -35.92
C ASN A 174 -8.15 -3.36 -36.90
N HIS A 175 -9.41 -3.64 -36.61
CA HIS A 175 -10.29 -4.45 -37.50
C HIS A 175 -10.48 -3.81 -38.87
N GLY A 176 -10.53 -2.47 -38.95
CA GLY A 176 -10.59 -1.77 -40.27
C GLY A 176 -9.33 -2.00 -41.11
N ALA A 177 -8.16 -2.03 -40.48
CA ALA A 177 -6.89 -2.33 -41.16
C ALA A 177 -6.85 -3.77 -41.64
N GLU A 178 -7.36 -4.73 -40.89
CA GLU A 178 -7.51 -6.12 -41.28
C GLU A 178 -8.43 -6.24 -42.52
N HIS A 179 -9.58 -5.58 -42.49
CA HIS A 179 -10.55 -5.60 -43.57
C HIS A 179 -10.02 -4.93 -44.85
N ILE A 180 -9.39 -3.76 -44.73
CA ILE A 180 -8.95 -2.96 -45.89
C ILE A 180 -7.65 -3.49 -46.49
N LYS A 181 -6.71 -3.96 -45.65
CA LYS A 181 -5.37 -4.40 -46.06
C LYS A 181 -5.27 -5.92 -46.29
N GLY A 182 -6.21 -6.69 -45.70
CA GLY A 182 -6.27 -8.14 -45.86
C GLY A 182 -5.31 -8.95 -44.99
N TYR A 183 -4.52 -8.32 -44.12
CA TYR A 183 -3.63 -8.98 -43.19
C TYR A 183 -4.28 -9.08 -41.79
N ARG A 184 -4.15 -10.22 -41.14
CA ARG A 184 -4.52 -10.36 -39.73
C ARG A 184 -3.47 -9.70 -38.84
N ALA A 185 -3.89 -9.30 -37.65
CA ALA A 185 -2.96 -8.70 -36.66
C ALA A 185 -1.74 -9.60 -36.39
N GLU A 186 -1.96 -10.92 -36.26
CA GLU A 186 -0.92 -11.92 -35.99
C GLU A 186 0.11 -12.06 -37.14
N GLU A 187 -0.25 -11.68 -38.37
CA GLU A 187 0.60 -11.76 -39.54
C GLU A 187 1.43 -10.50 -39.75
N ILE A 188 0.96 -9.35 -39.26
CA ILE A 188 1.52 -8.05 -39.65
C ILE A 188 2.15 -7.28 -38.48
N VAL A 189 1.73 -7.53 -37.22
CA VAL A 189 2.34 -6.91 -36.06
C VAL A 189 3.77 -7.41 -35.90
N GLY A 190 4.71 -6.46 -35.87
CA GLY A 190 6.15 -6.72 -35.88
C GLY A 190 6.80 -6.62 -37.27
N GLU A 191 6.03 -6.68 -38.35
CA GLU A 191 6.53 -6.50 -39.71
C GLU A 191 6.70 -5.01 -40.05
N HIS A 192 7.66 -4.70 -40.92
CA HIS A 192 7.91 -3.33 -41.35
C HIS A 192 6.81 -2.85 -42.31
N PHE A 193 6.37 -1.60 -42.15
CA PHE A 193 5.26 -1.02 -42.94
C PHE A 193 5.49 -1.02 -44.45
N SER A 194 6.73 -1.17 -44.93
CA SER A 194 7.07 -1.30 -46.35
C SER A 194 6.40 -2.52 -47.02
N THR A 195 5.96 -3.49 -46.25
CA THR A 195 5.18 -4.66 -46.73
C THR A 195 3.89 -4.23 -47.47
N PHE A 196 3.38 -3.02 -47.22
CA PHE A 196 2.19 -2.50 -47.90
C PHE A 196 2.46 -1.81 -49.21
N TYR A 197 3.71 -1.66 -49.60
CA TYR A 197 4.11 -0.99 -50.83
C TYR A 197 4.63 -2.02 -51.85
N THR A 198 4.14 -1.95 -53.02
CA THR A 198 4.74 -2.71 -54.15
C THR A 198 6.03 -2.07 -54.60
N VAL A 199 7.05 -2.88 -54.87
CA VAL A 199 8.31 -2.45 -55.47
C VAL A 199 8.06 -1.99 -56.91
#